data_9abd99fe68987ba2ff1848c61af71791
#
_entry.id   9abd99fe68987ba2ff1848c61af71791
#
_cell.length_a   1.000
_cell.length_b   1.000
_cell.length_c   1.000
_cell.angle_alpha   90.00
_cell.angle_beta   90.00
_cell.angle_gamma   90.00
#
_symmetry.space_group_name_H-M   'P 1'
#
loop_
_entity.id
_entity.type
_entity.pdbx_description
1 polymer ?
#
loop_
_entity_poly.entity_id
_entity_poly.type
_entity_poly.pdbx_seq_one_letter_code
_entity_poly.pdbx_strand_id
1 'polypeptide(L)'
;MRGLNEECGVFGIWGHPEASNVTYFGLHSLQHRGQEGAGIVVTDRKILNGHRDLGLVSEVFKNKEKLERLTGSSAIGHVRYATSGSNNIQNIQPFLFHFYDMSIGLCHNGNLINAKTLRRELEKDGAIFHSSSDTEVLIHLIRRSSKDTLKEQIKESLNQIKGGFTFLILTKDGLYGAVDPNSLRPLAIGKMKNGAYVAASETCAIDVVGAEFVCNVGAGELVIIDDNGIRLEKYTDDTSVAIAAMEYVYFARPDSDIAGVNVHTARKKTGRRLAKEQPTPDADMVIGVPNSSLSAASGYAEASGLPYEIGLIKNQYVARTFIQPTQELREQGVRMKLSAVKSVVRGKSIVLVDDSIVRGTTSKRIVQLLKEAGAREVHVRIAAPPLIFPSFYGIDISTTEELISANKTQEEICEVIGADSLGFLSEDGLIESIGLNYEGPYTGLCMDCFNGHYVAGLYDYEESYINSMTDLQKNFLKERGTNNE
;
A
#
# COMPACT_ATOMS: atom_id res chain seq x y z
N MET A 1 -1.84 16.82 -9.11
CA MET A 1 -1.09 15.63 -9.54
C MET A 1 -1.31 14.55 -8.51
N ARG A 2 -2.10 13.54 -8.84
CA ARG A 2 -2.18 12.30 -8.06
C ARG A 2 -1.34 11.28 -8.83
N GLY A 3 -0.16 10.93 -8.32
CA GLY A 3 0.57 9.72 -8.69
C GLY A 3 -0.14 8.49 -8.12
N LEU A 4 0.46 7.32 -8.22
CA LEU A 4 0.10 6.18 -7.38
C LEU A 4 0.01 6.69 -5.95
N ASN A 5 -1.13 6.47 -5.33
CA ASN A 5 -1.36 6.90 -3.98
C ASN A 5 -1.37 5.67 -3.09
N GLU A 6 -0.80 5.86 -1.91
CA GLU A 6 -0.37 4.85 -0.97
C GLU A 6 -1.57 4.21 -0.26
N GLU A 7 -1.33 3.05 0.29
CA GLU A 7 -2.26 2.27 1.08
C GLU A 7 -2.19 2.68 2.54
N CYS A 8 -3.23 2.34 3.32
CA CYS A 8 -3.22 2.50 4.77
C CYS A 8 -2.10 1.70 5.44
N GLY A 9 -1.70 2.11 6.65
CA GLY A 9 -0.78 1.35 7.51
C GLY A 9 -1.37 1.13 8.89
N VAL A 10 -1.18 -0.07 9.43
CA VAL A 10 -1.62 -0.45 10.77
C VAL A 10 -0.43 -0.79 11.67
N PHE A 11 -0.54 -0.41 12.93
CA PHE A 11 0.42 -0.76 13.98
C PHE A 11 -0.32 -1.12 15.26
N GLY A 12 0.12 -2.16 15.95
CA GLY A 12 -0.44 -2.58 17.25
C GLY A 12 0.66 -2.98 18.22
N ILE A 13 0.40 -2.80 19.51
CA ILE A 13 1.31 -3.23 20.59
C ILE A 13 0.51 -3.76 21.77
N TRP A 14 1.03 -4.82 22.41
CA TRP A 14 0.46 -5.42 23.59
C TRP A 14 1.50 -5.61 24.68
N GLY A 15 1.20 -5.10 25.92
CA GLY A 15 2.03 -5.33 27.08
C GLY A 15 3.19 -4.36 27.28
N HIS A 16 3.08 -3.09 26.80
CA HIS A 16 4.12 -2.08 26.97
C HIS A 16 3.59 -0.86 27.75
N PRO A 17 4.27 -0.39 28.82
CA PRO A 17 3.79 0.74 29.63
C PRO A 17 3.63 2.05 28.82
N GLU A 18 4.46 2.24 27.80
CA GLU A 18 4.43 3.40 26.90
C GLU A 18 3.76 3.05 25.55
N ALA A 19 2.65 2.30 25.56
CA ALA A 19 2.04 1.77 24.34
C ALA A 19 1.68 2.87 23.33
N SER A 20 1.16 4.02 23.77
CA SER A 20 0.82 5.14 22.88
C SER A 20 2.05 5.76 22.20
N ASN A 21 3.14 5.93 22.94
CA ASN A 21 4.39 6.48 22.41
C ASN A 21 5.03 5.53 21.39
N VAL A 22 5.08 4.22 21.72
CA VAL A 22 5.59 3.20 20.78
C VAL A 22 4.73 3.16 19.51
N THR A 23 3.39 3.23 19.66
CA THR A 23 2.48 3.28 18.51
C THR A 23 2.69 4.54 17.66
N TYR A 24 2.91 5.70 18.28
CA TYR A 24 3.25 6.93 17.56
C TYR A 24 4.49 6.75 16.68
N PHE A 25 5.58 6.17 17.20
CA PHE A 25 6.80 5.92 16.42
C PHE A 25 6.58 4.88 15.32
N GLY A 26 5.83 3.81 15.61
CA GLY A 26 5.45 2.81 14.62
C GLY A 26 4.66 3.42 13.47
N LEU A 27 3.66 4.26 13.76
CA LEU A 27 2.88 4.97 12.74
C LEU A 27 3.72 5.98 11.96
N HIS A 28 4.65 6.68 12.63
CA HIS A 28 5.55 7.61 11.96
C HIS A 28 6.45 6.89 10.94
N SER A 29 6.89 5.67 11.26
CA SER A 29 7.61 4.80 10.33
C SER A 29 6.77 4.37 9.14
N LEU A 30 5.46 4.22 9.33
CA LEU A 30 4.48 3.85 8.29
C LEU A 30 3.83 5.06 7.59
N GLN A 31 4.29 6.30 7.83
CA GLN A 31 3.69 7.51 7.29
C GLN A 31 3.64 7.56 5.75
N HIS A 32 4.57 6.86 5.09
CA HIS A 32 4.58 6.72 3.63
C HIS A 32 3.32 6.01 3.11
N ARG A 33 2.69 5.12 3.90
CA ARG A 33 1.47 4.40 3.53
C ARG A 33 0.19 5.24 3.63
N GLY A 34 0.17 6.29 4.46
CA GLY A 34 -1.01 7.14 4.60
C GLY A 34 -0.68 8.53 5.13
N GLN A 35 -1.21 9.58 4.51
CA GLN A 35 -0.87 10.98 4.84
C GLN A 35 -2.09 11.86 5.05
N GLU A 36 -3.31 11.31 5.03
CA GLU A 36 -4.55 12.09 5.11
C GLU A 36 -5.15 12.15 6.51
N GLY A 37 -4.84 11.16 7.32
CA GLY A 37 -5.28 11.12 8.70
C GLY A 37 -4.53 10.05 9.50
N ALA A 38 -4.54 10.21 10.81
CA ALA A 38 -3.94 9.27 11.74
C ALA A 38 -4.75 9.16 13.02
N GLY A 39 -4.61 8.03 13.72
CA GLY A 39 -5.24 7.83 15.01
C GLY A 39 -4.58 6.74 15.83
N ILE A 40 -4.81 6.80 17.13
CA ILE A 40 -4.37 5.81 18.11
C ILE A 40 -5.52 5.52 19.06
N VAL A 41 -5.76 4.24 19.34
CA VAL A 41 -6.64 3.76 20.41
C VAL A 41 -5.82 2.94 21.38
N VAL A 42 -5.96 3.20 22.67
CA VAL A 42 -5.23 2.53 23.76
C VAL A 42 -6.17 1.86 24.74
N THR A 43 -5.67 0.89 25.49
CA THR A 43 -6.35 0.32 26.66
C THR A 43 -5.44 0.21 27.86
N ASP A 44 -5.98 0.57 29.04
CA ASP A 44 -5.40 0.32 30.35
C ASP A 44 -5.85 -1.01 30.97
N ARG A 45 -6.42 -1.91 30.15
CA ARG A 45 -7.06 -3.20 30.53
C ARG A 45 -8.42 -3.05 31.20
N LYS A 46 -8.97 -1.84 31.29
CA LYS A 46 -10.31 -1.55 31.84
C LYS A 46 -11.18 -0.88 30.78
N ILE A 47 -10.65 0.21 30.23
CA ILE A 47 -11.36 1.01 29.22
C ILE A 47 -10.49 1.15 27.98
N LEU A 48 -11.15 1.45 26.86
CA LEU A 48 -10.50 1.90 25.64
C LEU A 48 -10.71 3.41 25.49
N ASN A 49 -9.64 4.11 25.12
CA ASN A 49 -9.66 5.53 24.81
C ASN A 49 -8.89 5.79 23.51
N GLY A 50 -9.24 6.83 22.77
CA GLY A 50 -8.59 7.09 21.49
C GLY A 50 -8.61 8.56 21.08
N HIS A 51 -7.67 8.89 20.17
CA HIS A 51 -7.64 10.16 19.46
C HIS A 51 -7.32 9.91 18.00
N ARG A 52 -8.06 10.58 17.10
CA ARG A 52 -7.86 10.52 15.65
C ARG A 52 -8.22 11.86 15.02
N ASP A 53 -7.50 12.23 13.97
CA ASP A 53 -7.73 13.48 13.26
C ASP A 53 -7.19 13.41 11.83
N LEU A 54 -7.51 14.41 11.01
CA LEU A 54 -6.93 14.61 9.70
C LEU A 54 -5.50 15.14 9.81
N GLY A 55 -4.63 14.73 8.91
CA GLY A 55 -3.23 15.16 8.82
C GLY A 55 -2.21 14.06 9.08
N LEU A 56 -0.94 14.44 9.05
CA LEU A 56 0.18 13.55 9.34
C LEU A 56 0.20 13.18 10.83
N VAL A 57 0.83 12.06 11.18
CA VAL A 57 1.00 11.62 12.58
C VAL A 57 1.57 12.74 13.46
N SER A 58 2.59 13.45 12.96
CA SER A 58 3.20 14.58 13.67
C SER A 58 2.28 15.80 13.82
N GLU A 59 1.31 15.98 12.94
CA GLU A 59 0.33 17.07 12.99
C GLU A 59 -0.81 16.73 13.95
N VAL A 60 -1.36 15.51 13.86
CA VAL A 60 -2.45 15.01 14.71
C VAL A 60 -2.02 15.01 16.18
N PHE A 61 -0.79 14.60 16.47
CA PHE A 61 -0.21 14.52 17.80
C PHE A 61 0.80 15.65 18.11
N LYS A 62 0.71 16.80 17.40
CA LYS A 62 1.56 17.98 17.62
C LYS A 62 1.49 18.49 19.06
N ASN A 63 0.30 18.49 19.67
CA ASN A 63 0.14 18.75 21.08
C ASN A 63 0.43 17.47 21.88
N LYS A 64 1.53 17.46 22.64
CA LYS A 64 1.96 16.33 23.47
C LYS A 64 0.87 15.86 24.44
N GLU A 65 0.05 16.78 24.98
CA GLU A 65 -1.06 16.42 25.87
C GLU A 65 -2.05 15.42 25.23
N LYS A 66 -2.24 15.47 23.90
CA LYS A 66 -3.13 14.50 23.21
C LYS A 66 -2.58 13.08 23.33
N LEU A 67 -1.27 12.90 23.20
CA LEU A 67 -0.62 11.60 23.31
C LEU A 67 -0.49 11.18 24.80
N GLU A 68 -0.17 12.11 25.70
CA GLU A 68 -0.06 11.87 27.14
C GLU A 68 -1.40 11.45 27.78
N ARG A 69 -2.53 11.90 27.24
CA ARG A 69 -3.88 11.45 27.68
C ARG A 69 -4.23 10.03 27.23
N LEU A 70 -3.48 9.48 26.27
CA LEU A 70 -3.65 8.11 25.80
C LEU A 70 -2.81 7.15 26.67
N THR A 71 -3.24 6.99 27.91
CA THR A 71 -2.58 6.11 28.88
C THR A 71 -3.06 4.68 28.74
N GLY A 72 -2.15 3.72 28.71
CA GLY A 72 -2.49 2.31 28.61
C GLY A 72 -1.27 1.44 28.32
N SER A 73 -1.46 0.14 28.47
CA SER A 73 -0.41 -0.86 28.23
C SER A 73 -0.51 -1.57 26.90
N SER A 74 -1.54 -1.26 26.11
CA SER A 74 -1.71 -1.84 24.77
C SER A 74 -2.41 -0.83 23.88
N ALA A 75 -2.09 -0.82 22.59
CA ALA A 75 -2.62 0.16 21.65
C ALA A 75 -2.69 -0.41 20.23
N ILE A 76 -3.57 0.20 19.41
CA ILE A 76 -3.56 0.09 17.95
C ILE A 76 -3.52 1.49 17.34
N GLY A 77 -2.90 1.61 16.20
CA GLY A 77 -2.82 2.85 15.43
C GLY A 77 -2.99 2.63 13.94
N HIS A 78 -3.33 3.71 13.26
CA HIS A 78 -3.60 3.71 11.83
C HIS A 78 -3.12 5.00 11.18
N VAL A 79 -2.53 4.89 10.00
CA VAL A 79 -2.31 5.98 9.05
C VAL A 79 -3.19 5.74 7.83
N ARG A 80 -3.98 6.77 7.46
CA ARG A 80 -5.00 6.64 6.43
C ARG A 80 -4.56 7.26 5.12
N TYR A 81 -4.84 6.50 4.06
CA TYR A 81 -5.06 7.01 2.72
C TYR A 81 -6.51 6.69 2.29
N ALA A 82 -7.21 7.63 1.63
CA ALA A 82 -8.61 7.43 1.24
C ALA A 82 -8.71 6.61 -0.05
N THR A 83 -8.80 5.30 0.06
CA THR A 83 -9.11 4.38 -1.05
C THR A 83 -10.62 4.27 -1.26
N SER A 84 -11.40 4.28 -0.19
CA SER A 84 -12.86 4.31 -0.20
C SER A 84 -13.42 5.31 0.81
N GLY A 85 -14.55 5.95 0.47
CA GLY A 85 -15.18 6.94 1.31
C GLY A 85 -14.60 8.35 1.19
N SER A 86 -15.37 9.36 1.64
CA SER A 86 -14.94 10.75 1.63
C SER A 86 -13.80 11.01 2.62
N ASN A 87 -12.95 12.01 2.32
CA ASN A 87 -11.92 12.47 3.26
C ASN A 87 -12.58 13.26 4.40
N ASN A 88 -13.19 12.51 5.32
CA ASN A 88 -13.92 13.00 6.48
C ASN A 88 -13.34 12.37 7.75
N ILE A 89 -13.32 13.13 8.84
CA ILE A 89 -12.86 12.67 10.16
C ILE A 89 -13.59 11.40 10.63
N GLN A 90 -14.84 11.20 10.21
CA GLN A 90 -15.62 10.00 10.53
C GLN A 90 -15.00 8.71 9.96
N ASN A 91 -14.25 8.81 8.88
CA ASN A 91 -13.56 7.68 8.23
C ASN A 91 -12.12 7.48 8.72
N ILE A 92 -11.60 8.35 9.59
CA ILE A 92 -10.28 8.17 10.18
C ILE A 92 -10.32 7.05 11.21
N GLN A 93 -9.35 6.16 11.12
CA GLN A 93 -9.20 5.00 12.00
C GLN A 93 -8.07 5.23 13.02
N PRO A 94 -8.00 4.43 14.11
CA PRO A 94 -8.88 3.33 14.49
C PRO A 94 -10.28 3.80 14.86
N PHE A 95 -11.29 2.98 14.50
CA PHE A 95 -12.64 3.16 15.05
C PHE A 95 -12.68 2.66 16.48
N LEU A 96 -13.48 3.32 17.32
CA LEU A 96 -13.72 2.93 18.70
C LEU A 96 -15.22 2.79 18.92
N PHE A 97 -15.63 1.56 19.22
CA PHE A 97 -17.03 1.21 19.47
C PHE A 97 -17.22 0.82 20.93
N HIS A 98 -18.23 1.39 21.55
CA HIS A 98 -18.63 1.06 22.92
C HIS A 98 -19.97 0.33 22.90
N PHE A 99 -19.96 -0.92 23.35
CA PHE A 99 -21.15 -1.73 23.56
C PHE A 99 -21.42 -1.85 25.05
N TYR A 100 -22.60 -2.38 25.40
CA TYR A 100 -22.97 -2.58 26.81
C TYR A 100 -21.98 -3.47 27.58
N ASP A 101 -21.48 -4.51 26.93
CA ASP A 101 -20.65 -5.57 27.51
C ASP A 101 -19.15 -5.42 27.22
N MET A 102 -18.76 -4.66 26.17
CA MET A 102 -17.38 -4.52 25.76
C MET A 102 -17.14 -3.23 24.96
N SER A 103 -15.85 -2.88 24.84
CA SER A 103 -15.39 -1.87 23.86
C SER A 103 -14.40 -2.52 22.90
N ILE A 104 -14.46 -2.12 21.65
CA ILE A 104 -13.60 -2.63 20.56
C ILE A 104 -12.98 -1.46 19.81
N GLY A 105 -11.64 -1.46 19.73
CA GLY A 105 -10.89 -0.65 18.77
C GLY A 105 -10.66 -1.44 17.50
N LEU A 106 -10.83 -0.83 16.33
CA LEU A 106 -10.71 -1.51 15.03
C LEU A 106 -9.99 -0.63 14.02
N CYS A 107 -8.98 -1.19 13.35
CA CYS A 107 -8.39 -0.56 12.17
C CYS A 107 -8.09 -1.59 11.07
N HIS A 108 -7.99 -1.09 9.83
CA HIS A 108 -7.97 -1.88 8.61
C HIS A 108 -7.02 -1.27 7.58
N ASN A 109 -6.20 -2.11 6.98
CA ASN A 109 -5.45 -1.84 5.76
C ASN A 109 -5.98 -2.73 4.65
N GLY A 110 -6.56 -2.15 3.60
CA GLY A 110 -7.11 -2.87 2.46
C GLY A 110 -8.45 -2.33 1.96
N ASN A 111 -9.21 -3.17 1.27
CA ASN A 111 -10.57 -2.86 0.77
C ASN A 111 -11.42 -4.12 0.70
N LEU A 112 -12.63 -4.04 1.24
CA LEU A 112 -13.62 -5.12 1.19
C LEU A 112 -14.48 -4.98 -0.06
N ILE A 113 -14.35 -5.94 -0.97
CA ILE A 113 -15.01 -5.90 -2.28
C ILE A 113 -16.49 -6.31 -2.26
N ASN A 114 -16.99 -6.85 -1.14
CA ASN A 114 -18.41 -7.14 -0.92
C ASN A 114 -19.04 -6.25 0.17
N ALA A 115 -18.37 -5.17 0.55
CA ALA A 115 -18.82 -4.30 1.64
C ALA A 115 -20.16 -3.62 1.36
N LYS A 116 -20.44 -3.22 0.11
CA LYS A 116 -21.71 -2.57 -0.27
C LYS A 116 -22.91 -3.50 -0.10
N THR A 117 -22.75 -4.75 -0.51
CA THR A 117 -23.78 -5.80 -0.37
C THR A 117 -24.02 -6.09 1.10
N LEU A 118 -22.96 -6.40 1.88
CA LEU A 118 -23.07 -6.68 3.30
C LEU A 118 -23.68 -5.49 4.09
N ARG A 119 -23.29 -4.27 3.77
CA ARG A 119 -23.84 -3.07 4.40
C ARG A 119 -25.35 -2.96 4.18
N ARG A 120 -25.82 -3.17 2.94
CA ARG A 120 -27.27 -3.13 2.63
C ARG A 120 -28.07 -4.20 3.42
N GLU A 121 -27.52 -5.38 3.57
CA GLU A 121 -28.12 -6.45 4.37
C GLU A 121 -28.18 -6.08 5.85
N LEU A 122 -27.06 -5.62 6.40
CA LEU A 122 -26.97 -5.19 7.80
C LEU A 122 -27.91 -3.99 8.10
N GLU A 123 -28.04 -3.01 7.20
CA GLU A 123 -28.96 -1.88 7.35
C GLU A 123 -30.42 -2.32 7.30
N LYS A 124 -30.80 -3.29 6.47
CA LYS A 124 -32.15 -3.90 6.47
C LYS A 124 -32.47 -4.56 7.82
N ASP A 125 -31.46 -5.14 8.46
CA ASP A 125 -31.58 -5.73 9.78
C ASP A 125 -31.39 -4.73 10.93
N GLY A 126 -31.46 -3.42 10.64
CA GLY A 126 -31.43 -2.36 11.63
C GLY A 126 -30.05 -1.92 12.10
N ALA A 127 -28.95 -2.25 11.39
CA ALA A 127 -27.65 -1.67 11.70
C ALA A 127 -27.60 -0.18 11.38
N ILE A 128 -26.96 0.59 12.25
CA ILE A 128 -26.73 2.02 12.06
C ILE A 128 -25.21 2.21 11.86
N PHE A 129 -24.84 2.70 10.70
CA PHE A 129 -23.45 3.01 10.37
C PHE A 129 -23.13 4.48 10.67
N HIS A 130 -21.96 4.73 11.24
CA HIS A 130 -21.46 6.05 11.59
C HIS A 130 -20.46 6.62 10.56
N SER A 131 -19.93 5.75 9.71
CA SER A 131 -18.95 6.09 8.66
C SER A 131 -19.39 5.56 7.30
N SER A 132 -18.74 6.02 6.25
CA SER A 132 -18.85 5.42 4.91
C SER A 132 -17.75 4.38 4.62
N SER A 133 -16.93 4.06 5.62
CA SER A 133 -15.85 3.08 5.50
C SER A 133 -16.40 1.65 5.43
N ASP A 134 -15.80 0.83 4.59
CA ASP A 134 -16.01 -0.61 4.51
C ASP A 134 -15.63 -1.35 5.80
N THR A 135 -14.65 -0.82 6.52
CA THR A 135 -14.14 -1.36 7.79
C THR A 135 -15.24 -1.56 8.84
N GLU A 136 -16.24 -0.66 8.88
CA GLU A 136 -17.32 -0.71 9.88
C GLU A 136 -18.24 -1.93 9.70
N VAL A 137 -18.27 -2.54 8.52
CA VAL A 137 -19.02 -3.77 8.26
C VAL A 137 -18.58 -4.89 9.20
N LEU A 138 -17.28 -5.05 9.43
CA LEU A 138 -16.74 -6.13 10.26
C LEU A 138 -17.26 -6.07 11.70
N ILE A 139 -17.35 -4.88 12.31
CA ILE A 139 -17.83 -4.76 13.70
C ILE A 139 -19.30 -5.15 13.83
N HIS A 140 -20.13 -4.83 12.84
CA HIS A 140 -21.53 -5.24 12.82
C HIS A 140 -21.69 -6.74 12.63
N LEU A 141 -20.87 -7.40 11.84
CA LEU A 141 -20.83 -8.85 11.70
C LEU A 141 -20.42 -9.52 13.02
N ILE A 142 -19.35 -9.06 13.66
CA ILE A 142 -18.90 -9.59 14.97
C ILE A 142 -20.03 -9.51 16.01
N ARG A 143 -20.74 -8.39 16.08
CA ARG A 143 -21.81 -8.19 17.08
C ARG A 143 -23.10 -8.98 16.81
N ARG A 144 -23.30 -9.42 15.58
CA ARG A 144 -24.43 -10.28 15.19
C ARG A 144 -24.13 -11.77 15.24
N SER A 145 -22.86 -12.14 15.39
CA SER A 145 -22.47 -13.54 15.53
C SER A 145 -23.09 -14.16 16.79
N SER A 146 -23.62 -15.36 16.63
CA SER A 146 -24.20 -16.15 17.73
C SER A 146 -23.16 -17.00 18.48
N LYS A 147 -21.87 -16.88 18.14
CA LYS A 147 -20.78 -17.63 18.78
C LYS A 147 -20.54 -17.15 20.22
N ASP A 148 -20.12 -18.07 21.08
CA ASP A 148 -19.97 -17.82 22.53
C ASP A 148 -18.76 -16.94 22.88
N THR A 149 -17.69 -17.02 22.08
CA THR A 149 -16.45 -16.28 22.36
C THR A 149 -16.17 -15.23 21.29
N LEU A 150 -15.57 -14.10 21.69
CA LEU A 150 -15.17 -13.06 20.76
C LEU A 150 -14.26 -13.60 19.64
N LYS A 151 -13.35 -14.51 19.97
CA LYS A 151 -12.47 -15.16 18.98
C LYS A 151 -13.28 -15.85 17.89
N GLU A 152 -14.27 -16.65 18.26
CA GLU A 152 -15.11 -17.36 17.29
C GLU A 152 -16.04 -16.40 16.51
N GLN A 153 -16.51 -15.33 17.17
CA GLN A 153 -17.27 -14.26 16.51
C GLN A 153 -16.44 -13.57 15.43
N ILE A 154 -15.17 -13.27 15.74
CA ILE A 154 -14.22 -12.69 14.77
C ILE A 154 -14.00 -13.66 13.60
N LYS A 155 -13.70 -14.94 13.87
CA LYS A 155 -13.48 -15.95 12.81
C LYS A 155 -14.69 -16.12 11.89
N GLU A 156 -15.89 -16.21 12.44
CA GLU A 156 -17.13 -16.32 11.67
C GLU A 156 -17.35 -15.09 10.79
N SER A 157 -17.06 -13.88 11.32
CA SER A 157 -17.20 -12.62 10.59
C SER A 157 -16.18 -12.46 9.47
N LEU A 158 -14.93 -12.88 9.69
CA LEU A 158 -13.88 -12.84 8.69
C LEU A 158 -14.19 -13.74 7.47
N ASN A 159 -14.90 -14.84 7.66
CA ASN A 159 -15.31 -15.72 6.57
C ASN A 159 -16.39 -15.10 5.65
N GLN A 160 -17.13 -14.11 6.14
CA GLN A 160 -18.20 -13.44 5.38
C GLN A 160 -17.67 -12.29 4.50
N ILE A 161 -16.57 -11.67 4.87
CA ILE A 161 -15.97 -10.57 4.11
C ILE A 161 -15.05 -11.08 3.01
N LYS A 162 -14.96 -10.33 1.91
CA LYS A 162 -14.13 -10.63 0.73
C LYS A 162 -13.29 -9.42 0.34
N GLY A 163 -12.10 -9.67 -0.19
CA GLY A 163 -11.16 -8.64 -0.63
C GLY A 163 -9.78 -8.77 0.00
N GLY A 164 -8.96 -7.75 -0.20
CA GLY A 164 -7.65 -7.66 0.45
C GLY A 164 -7.77 -6.93 1.78
N PHE A 165 -7.33 -7.57 2.88
CA PHE A 165 -7.41 -6.94 4.19
C PHE A 165 -6.36 -7.41 5.19
N THR A 166 -5.92 -6.47 6.01
CA THR A 166 -5.30 -6.71 7.30
C THR A 166 -6.04 -5.91 8.36
N PHE A 167 -6.60 -6.59 9.35
CA PHE A 167 -7.28 -5.99 10.49
C PHE A 167 -6.44 -6.06 11.76
N LEU A 168 -6.50 -4.99 12.58
CA LEU A 168 -6.15 -5.05 14.00
C LEU A 168 -7.38 -4.70 14.84
N ILE A 169 -7.66 -5.55 15.83
CA ILE A 169 -8.79 -5.44 16.74
C ILE A 169 -8.24 -5.41 18.17
N LEU A 170 -8.51 -4.32 18.89
CA LEU A 170 -8.07 -4.15 20.27
C LEU A 170 -9.26 -4.22 21.20
N THR A 171 -9.12 -5.03 22.25
CA THR A 171 -10.04 -5.07 23.39
C THR A 171 -9.26 -4.87 24.70
N LYS A 172 -9.95 -4.85 25.85
CA LYS A 172 -9.27 -4.83 27.14
C LYS A 172 -8.49 -6.11 27.43
N ASP A 173 -8.87 -7.23 26.78
CA ASP A 173 -8.38 -8.59 27.09
C ASP A 173 -7.39 -9.13 26.05
N GLY A 174 -7.26 -8.48 24.88
CA GLY A 174 -6.37 -8.94 23.81
C GLY A 174 -6.29 -8.04 22.60
N LEU A 175 -5.21 -8.22 21.85
CA LEU A 175 -4.98 -7.67 20.50
C LEU A 175 -5.09 -8.82 19.51
N TYR A 176 -5.95 -8.65 18.50
CA TYR A 176 -6.15 -9.61 17.42
C TYR A 176 -5.68 -8.98 16.11
N GLY A 177 -4.99 -9.76 15.29
CA GLY A 177 -4.60 -9.39 13.93
C GLY A 177 -5.08 -10.44 12.94
N ALA A 178 -5.72 -10.03 11.85
CA ALA A 178 -6.22 -10.96 10.84
C ALA A 178 -5.74 -10.57 9.44
N VAL A 179 -5.37 -11.56 8.64
CA VAL A 179 -4.94 -11.39 7.25
C VAL A 179 -5.91 -12.14 6.34
N ASP A 180 -6.23 -11.55 5.18
CA ASP A 180 -7.12 -12.13 4.20
C ASP A 180 -6.66 -13.52 3.68
N PRO A 181 -7.55 -14.32 3.07
CA PRO A 181 -7.23 -15.69 2.61
C PRO A 181 -6.17 -15.77 1.52
N ASN A 182 -5.79 -14.60 0.93
CA ASN A 182 -4.78 -14.53 -0.13
C ASN A 182 -3.49 -13.83 0.33
N SER A 183 -3.40 -13.33 1.58
CA SER A 183 -2.28 -12.49 2.04
C SER A 183 -2.02 -11.28 1.14
N LEU A 184 -3.08 -10.69 0.58
CA LEU A 184 -2.97 -9.49 -0.27
C LEU A 184 -2.32 -8.33 0.48
N ARG A 185 -2.55 -8.25 1.81
CA ARG A 185 -1.99 -7.23 2.68
C ARG A 185 -1.12 -7.84 3.78
N PRO A 186 0.13 -7.35 3.94
CA PRO A 186 1.06 -7.95 4.90
C PRO A 186 0.73 -7.58 6.35
N LEU A 187 1.06 -8.48 7.27
CA LEU A 187 1.12 -8.23 8.70
C LEU A 187 2.29 -9.00 9.30
N ALA A 188 3.23 -8.25 9.89
CA ALA A 188 4.40 -8.79 10.56
C ALA A 188 4.28 -8.64 12.08
N ILE A 189 4.80 -9.61 12.81
CA ILE A 189 4.84 -9.63 14.28
C ILE A 189 6.27 -9.49 14.75
N GLY A 190 6.49 -8.64 15.75
CA GLY A 190 7.75 -8.48 16.45
C GLY A 190 7.59 -8.64 17.96
N LYS A 191 8.71 -8.82 18.65
CA LYS A 191 8.77 -8.91 20.11
C LYS A 191 9.83 -7.96 20.66
N MET A 192 9.45 -7.14 21.60
CA MET A 192 10.36 -6.22 22.29
C MET A 192 11.11 -6.92 23.43
N LYS A 193 12.24 -6.36 23.85
CA LYS A 193 13.08 -6.92 24.95
C LYS A 193 12.35 -7.03 26.28
N ASN A 194 11.36 -6.17 26.54
CA ASN A 194 10.52 -6.24 27.74
C ASN A 194 9.40 -7.28 27.65
N GLY A 195 9.33 -8.05 26.57
CA GLY A 195 8.33 -9.09 26.35
C GLY A 195 7.07 -8.64 25.61
N ALA A 196 6.88 -7.33 25.38
CA ALA A 196 5.75 -6.81 24.61
C ALA A 196 5.79 -7.29 23.15
N TYR A 197 4.62 -7.56 22.56
CA TYR A 197 4.48 -7.92 21.15
C TYR A 197 4.00 -6.72 20.35
N VAL A 198 4.50 -6.59 19.13
CA VAL A 198 4.08 -5.59 18.15
C VAL A 198 3.57 -6.29 16.89
N ALA A 199 2.58 -5.67 16.24
CA ALA A 199 2.04 -6.08 14.95
C ALA A 199 2.08 -4.87 14.02
N ALA A 200 2.60 -5.01 12.80
CA ALA A 200 2.76 -3.89 11.87
C ALA A 200 2.58 -4.33 10.42
N SER A 201 2.10 -3.41 9.57
CA SER A 201 2.02 -3.62 8.13
C SER A 201 3.37 -3.92 7.48
N GLU A 202 4.46 -3.35 8.04
CA GLU A 202 5.82 -3.53 7.51
C GLU A 202 6.84 -3.74 8.64
N THR A 203 7.91 -4.50 8.33
CA THR A 203 8.99 -4.79 9.28
C THR A 203 9.79 -3.55 9.65
N CYS A 204 9.88 -2.52 8.79
CA CYS A 204 10.54 -1.25 9.12
C CYS A 204 9.94 -0.57 10.36
N ALA A 205 8.65 -0.79 10.65
CA ALA A 205 8.02 -0.26 11.86
C ALA A 205 8.38 -1.08 13.10
N ILE A 206 8.63 -2.40 12.95
CA ILE A 206 9.14 -3.28 14.00
C ILE A 206 10.56 -2.84 14.41
N ASP A 207 11.41 -2.59 13.41
CA ASP A 207 12.82 -2.17 13.63
C ASP A 207 12.89 -0.81 14.33
N VAL A 208 12.09 0.17 13.88
CA VAL A 208 12.09 1.52 14.45
C VAL A 208 11.71 1.54 15.95
N VAL A 209 10.82 0.65 16.37
CA VAL A 209 10.42 0.55 17.78
C VAL A 209 11.36 -0.36 18.60
N GLY A 210 12.40 -0.91 18.00
CA GLY A 210 13.40 -1.75 18.67
C GLY A 210 12.88 -3.15 19.04
N ALA A 211 11.92 -3.66 18.27
CA ALA A 211 11.44 -5.03 18.40
C ALA A 211 12.20 -5.97 17.45
N GLU A 212 12.31 -7.23 17.81
CA GLU A 212 12.86 -8.28 16.98
C GLU A 212 11.73 -8.95 16.19
N PHE A 213 11.93 -9.19 14.89
CA PHE A 213 10.96 -9.89 14.04
C PHE A 213 10.72 -11.32 14.55
N VAL A 214 9.45 -11.73 14.62
CA VAL A 214 9.04 -13.07 15.06
C VAL A 214 8.51 -13.89 13.89
N CYS A 215 7.46 -13.40 13.22
CA CYS A 215 6.83 -14.10 12.09
C CYS A 215 5.97 -13.13 11.27
N ASN A 216 5.59 -13.57 10.06
CA ASN A 216 4.46 -12.99 9.33
C ASN A 216 3.17 -13.73 9.71
N VAL A 217 2.04 -13.04 9.71
CA VAL A 217 0.72 -13.66 9.78
C VAL A 217 0.36 -14.12 8.38
N GLY A 218 0.05 -15.39 8.23
CA GLY A 218 -0.20 -16.03 6.93
C GLY A 218 -1.61 -15.82 6.40
N ALA A 219 -1.84 -16.34 5.19
CA ALA A 219 -3.15 -16.32 4.53
C ALA A 219 -4.21 -17.04 5.37
N GLY A 220 -5.33 -16.37 5.62
CA GLY A 220 -6.44 -16.91 6.40
C GLY A 220 -6.13 -17.14 7.88
N GLU A 221 -5.09 -16.47 8.42
CA GLU A 221 -4.72 -16.58 9.83
C GLU A 221 -5.23 -15.41 10.67
N LEU A 222 -5.52 -15.75 11.93
CA LEU A 222 -5.81 -14.84 13.03
C LEU A 222 -4.68 -14.97 14.07
N VAL A 223 -3.93 -13.90 14.30
CA VAL A 223 -3.01 -13.82 15.43
C VAL A 223 -3.75 -13.28 16.64
N ILE A 224 -3.54 -13.89 17.79
CA ILE A 224 -4.09 -13.50 19.09
C ILE A 224 -2.92 -13.22 20.01
N ILE A 225 -2.89 -12.02 20.57
CA ILE A 225 -1.85 -11.56 21.48
C ILE A 225 -2.53 -11.12 22.78
N ASP A 226 -2.25 -11.82 23.87
CA ASP A 226 -2.77 -11.54 25.21
C ASP A 226 -1.69 -11.81 26.28
N ASP A 227 -2.09 -11.87 27.53
CA ASP A 227 -1.16 -12.12 28.66
C ASP A 227 -0.56 -13.53 28.65
N ASN A 228 -1.13 -14.47 27.87
CA ASN A 228 -0.58 -15.81 27.67
C ASN A 228 0.43 -15.85 26.49
N GLY A 229 0.69 -14.72 25.83
CA GLY A 229 1.62 -14.60 24.73
C GLY A 229 0.92 -14.53 23.37
N ILE A 230 1.56 -15.09 22.34
CA ILE A 230 1.08 -15.08 20.94
C ILE A 230 0.58 -16.47 20.54
N ARG A 231 -0.53 -16.49 19.81
CA ARG A 231 -1.08 -17.68 19.14
C ARG A 231 -1.52 -17.32 17.72
N LEU A 232 -1.22 -18.21 16.78
CA LEU A 232 -1.68 -18.14 15.39
C LEU A 232 -2.71 -19.25 15.19
N GLU A 233 -3.87 -18.89 14.67
CA GLU A 233 -4.96 -19.83 14.40
C GLU A 233 -5.56 -19.54 13.02
N LYS A 234 -5.77 -20.55 12.21
CA LYS A 234 -6.54 -20.38 10.97
C LYS A 234 -8.00 -20.07 11.28
N TYR A 235 -8.58 -19.14 10.53
CA TYR A 235 -10.03 -18.93 10.50
C TYR A 235 -10.67 -19.53 9.25
N THR A 236 -9.87 -19.85 8.23
CA THR A 236 -10.27 -20.58 7.03
C THR A 236 -9.10 -21.42 6.50
N ASP A 237 -9.41 -22.56 5.89
CA ASP A 237 -8.47 -23.42 5.16
C ASP A 237 -8.50 -23.15 3.64
N ASP A 238 -9.50 -22.41 3.16
CA ASP A 238 -9.60 -21.98 1.76
C ASP A 238 -8.67 -20.78 1.54
N THR A 239 -7.41 -21.08 1.29
CA THR A 239 -6.36 -20.07 1.16
C THR A 239 -5.50 -20.29 -0.09
N SER A 240 -5.09 -19.18 -0.73
CA SER A 240 -4.14 -19.21 -1.85
C SER A 240 -3.28 -17.94 -1.76
N VAL A 241 -2.00 -18.11 -1.44
CA VAL A 241 -1.10 -16.95 -1.27
C VAL A 241 -0.97 -16.16 -2.57
N ALA A 242 -1.25 -14.86 -2.49
CA ALA A 242 -1.17 -13.92 -3.61
C ALA A 242 -0.87 -12.50 -3.09
N ILE A 243 0.34 -12.27 -2.65
CA ILE A 243 0.79 -10.98 -2.11
C ILE A 243 0.75 -9.93 -3.22
N ALA A 244 0.19 -8.75 -2.96
CA ALA A 244 0.12 -7.69 -3.95
C ALA A 244 1.53 -7.33 -4.47
N ALA A 245 1.79 -7.54 -5.77
CA ALA A 245 3.08 -7.25 -6.38
C ALA A 245 3.47 -5.77 -6.22
N MET A 246 2.49 -4.89 -6.14
CA MET A 246 2.67 -3.45 -5.92
C MET A 246 3.31 -3.12 -4.57
N GLU A 247 3.24 -4.00 -3.57
CA GLU A 247 4.02 -3.83 -2.33
C GLU A 247 5.53 -3.78 -2.63
N TYR A 248 6.02 -4.66 -3.49
CA TYR A 248 7.42 -4.67 -3.93
C TYR A 248 7.73 -3.54 -4.91
N VAL A 249 6.82 -3.22 -5.83
CA VAL A 249 7.04 -2.20 -6.86
C VAL A 249 7.11 -0.81 -6.25
N TYR A 250 6.13 -0.46 -5.39
CA TYR A 250 5.97 0.92 -4.95
C TYR A 250 5.74 1.11 -3.45
N PHE A 251 4.77 0.38 -2.84
CA PHE A 251 4.22 0.78 -1.53
C PHE A 251 5.20 0.63 -0.38
N ALA A 252 5.80 -0.57 -0.22
CA ALA A 252 6.64 -0.82 0.93
C ALA A 252 7.95 -0.02 0.89
N ARG A 253 8.46 0.32 2.06
CA ARG A 253 9.77 0.95 2.18
C ARG A 253 10.87 -0.01 1.74
N PRO A 254 11.97 0.50 1.13
CA PRO A 254 13.07 -0.36 0.69
C PRO A 254 13.74 -1.17 1.80
N ASP A 255 13.69 -0.70 3.04
CA ASP A 255 14.24 -1.37 4.22
C ASP A 255 13.28 -2.39 4.85
N SER A 256 12.09 -2.58 4.29
CA SER A 256 11.13 -3.60 4.74
C SER A 256 11.38 -4.96 4.10
N ASP A 257 11.04 -6.01 4.85
CA ASP A 257 10.95 -7.37 4.36
C ASP A 257 9.49 -7.82 4.30
N ILE A 258 9.04 -8.35 3.16
CA ILE A 258 7.70 -8.90 2.97
C ILE A 258 7.85 -10.37 2.57
N ALA A 259 7.20 -11.25 3.30
CA ALA A 259 7.28 -12.71 3.09
C ALA A 259 8.73 -13.23 2.94
N GLY A 260 9.67 -12.65 3.71
CA GLY A 260 11.08 -13.02 3.69
C GLY A 260 11.90 -12.45 2.53
N VAL A 261 11.31 -11.61 1.69
CA VAL A 261 12.01 -10.92 0.59
C VAL A 261 12.17 -9.44 0.91
N ASN A 262 13.42 -8.99 0.93
CA ASN A 262 13.74 -7.57 1.13
C ASN A 262 13.35 -6.73 -0.09
N VAL A 263 12.61 -5.65 0.14
CA VAL A 263 12.05 -4.79 -0.92
C VAL A 263 13.14 -4.10 -1.74
N HIS A 264 14.21 -3.57 -1.10
CA HIS A 264 15.34 -2.97 -1.83
C HIS A 264 15.98 -4.00 -2.77
N THR A 265 16.22 -5.22 -2.27
CA THR A 265 16.84 -6.30 -3.05
C THR A 265 15.96 -6.70 -4.23
N ALA A 266 14.64 -6.82 -4.04
CA ALA A 266 13.69 -7.10 -5.12
C ALA A 266 13.74 -6.00 -6.19
N ARG A 267 13.59 -4.72 -5.80
CA ARG A 267 13.67 -3.58 -6.72
C ARG A 267 15.01 -3.48 -7.45
N LYS A 268 16.11 -3.82 -6.79
CA LYS A 268 17.42 -3.85 -7.44
C LYS A 268 17.50 -4.94 -8.51
N LYS A 269 16.90 -6.12 -8.24
CA LYS A 269 16.80 -7.20 -9.23
C LYS A 269 15.91 -6.81 -10.41
N THR A 270 14.75 -6.12 -10.18
CA THR A 270 13.92 -5.62 -11.28
C THR A 270 14.70 -4.67 -12.18
N GLY A 271 15.52 -3.78 -11.62
CA GLY A 271 16.39 -2.90 -12.40
C GLY A 271 17.42 -3.65 -13.24
N ARG A 272 18.06 -4.68 -12.68
CA ARG A 272 19.01 -5.53 -13.43
C ARG A 272 18.31 -6.29 -14.56
N ARG A 273 17.11 -6.78 -14.33
CA ARG A 273 16.32 -7.47 -15.35
C ARG A 273 15.87 -6.50 -16.44
N LEU A 274 15.39 -5.34 -16.07
CA LEU A 274 14.98 -4.28 -16.97
C LEU A 274 16.12 -3.84 -17.93
N ALA A 275 17.36 -3.74 -17.44
CA ALA A 275 18.50 -3.41 -18.27
C ALA A 275 18.79 -4.46 -19.36
N LYS A 276 18.48 -5.75 -19.08
CA LYS A 276 18.62 -6.83 -20.06
C LYS A 276 17.46 -6.86 -21.06
N GLU A 277 16.24 -6.62 -20.63
CA GLU A 277 15.06 -6.65 -21.49
C GLU A 277 14.92 -5.38 -22.33
N GLN A 278 15.31 -4.22 -21.78
CA GLN A 278 15.15 -2.90 -22.37
C GLN A 278 16.50 -2.13 -22.37
N PRO A 279 17.53 -2.63 -23.06
CA PRO A 279 18.85 -1.99 -23.07
C PRO A 279 18.83 -0.62 -23.75
N THR A 280 19.75 0.25 -23.34
CA THR A 280 19.98 1.57 -23.95
C THR A 280 21.50 1.80 -24.03
N PRO A 281 22.21 1.10 -24.94
CA PRO A 281 23.67 1.05 -24.93
C PRO A 281 24.34 2.40 -25.25
N ASP A 282 23.65 3.29 -25.96
CA ASP A 282 24.18 4.59 -26.38
C ASP A 282 23.92 5.73 -25.38
N ALA A 283 23.35 5.41 -24.21
CA ALA A 283 23.13 6.39 -23.16
C ALA A 283 24.42 6.69 -22.39
N ASP A 284 24.52 7.91 -21.88
CA ASP A 284 25.69 8.38 -21.10
C ASP A 284 25.60 7.95 -19.62
N MET A 285 24.39 7.83 -19.07
CA MET A 285 24.18 7.56 -17.63
C MET A 285 22.78 7.07 -17.32
N VAL A 286 22.63 6.54 -16.10
CA VAL A 286 21.35 6.17 -15.48
C VAL A 286 21.04 7.13 -14.34
N ILE A 287 19.80 7.61 -14.26
CA ILE A 287 19.25 8.33 -13.12
C ILE A 287 17.94 7.68 -12.66
N GLY A 288 17.66 7.74 -11.36
CA GLY A 288 16.39 7.25 -10.80
C GLY A 288 15.46 8.39 -10.40
N VAL A 289 14.16 8.16 -10.54
CA VAL A 289 13.16 9.07 -9.99
C VAL A 289 13.14 8.92 -8.46
N PRO A 290 13.42 9.99 -7.68
CA PRO A 290 13.44 9.88 -6.22
C PRO A 290 12.01 9.89 -5.63
N ASN A 291 11.71 9.05 -4.57
CA ASN A 291 12.68 8.15 -3.93
C ASN A 291 12.43 6.65 -4.30
N SER A 292 11.27 6.33 -4.87
CA SER A 292 10.78 4.95 -5.08
C SER A 292 11.66 4.14 -6.04
N SER A 293 12.24 4.80 -7.06
CA SER A 293 12.93 4.11 -8.16
C SER A 293 14.45 4.00 -7.98
N LEU A 294 15.02 4.55 -6.88
CA LEU A 294 16.48 4.58 -6.70
C LEU A 294 17.11 3.19 -6.66
N SER A 295 16.43 2.22 -6.04
CA SER A 295 16.90 0.83 -5.97
C SER A 295 16.95 0.19 -7.36
N ALA A 296 15.89 0.34 -8.15
CA ALA A 296 15.82 -0.18 -9.51
C ALA A 296 16.83 0.50 -10.44
N ALA A 297 16.98 1.83 -10.34
CA ALA A 297 17.96 2.58 -11.12
C ALA A 297 19.41 2.13 -10.82
N SER A 298 19.72 1.88 -9.54
CA SER A 298 21.02 1.29 -9.15
C SER A 298 21.24 -0.09 -9.78
N GLY A 299 20.19 -0.94 -9.80
CA GLY A 299 20.26 -2.25 -10.44
C GLY A 299 20.41 -2.18 -11.96
N TYR A 300 19.71 -1.24 -12.61
CA TYR A 300 19.85 -0.99 -14.05
C TYR A 300 21.27 -0.56 -14.41
N ALA A 301 21.83 0.41 -13.68
CA ALA A 301 23.18 0.92 -13.89
C ALA A 301 24.22 -0.20 -13.75
N GLU A 302 24.10 -1.03 -12.70
CA GLU A 302 25.00 -2.16 -12.46
C GLU A 302 24.98 -3.17 -13.61
N ALA A 303 23.80 -3.50 -14.16
CA ALA A 303 23.68 -4.51 -15.21
C ALA A 303 24.01 -3.97 -16.61
N SER A 304 23.77 -2.69 -16.87
CA SER A 304 24.08 -2.03 -18.15
C SER A 304 25.55 -1.58 -18.25
N GLY A 305 26.28 -1.46 -17.12
CA GLY A 305 27.61 -0.89 -17.07
C GLY A 305 27.65 0.64 -17.21
N LEU A 306 26.49 1.31 -17.29
CA LEU A 306 26.39 2.77 -17.34
C LEU A 306 26.59 3.37 -15.94
N PRO A 307 27.21 4.57 -15.82
CA PRO A 307 27.35 5.23 -14.53
C PRO A 307 25.98 5.62 -13.97
N TYR A 308 25.80 5.42 -12.66
CA TYR A 308 24.63 5.92 -11.91
C TYR A 308 24.93 7.33 -11.39
N GLU A 309 24.05 8.27 -11.69
CA GLU A 309 24.21 9.68 -11.30
C GLU A 309 22.94 10.25 -10.64
N ILE A 310 23.12 11.22 -9.75
CA ILE A 310 22.02 11.97 -9.14
C ILE A 310 21.63 13.13 -10.07
N GLY A 311 20.77 12.83 -11.05
CA GLY A 311 20.27 13.84 -11.99
C GLY A 311 19.00 14.56 -11.53
N LEU A 312 18.28 13.99 -10.55
CA LEU A 312 17.06 14.54 -9.96
C LEU A 312 17.16 14.58 -8.44
N ILE A 313 16.69 15.67 -7.85
CA ILE A 313 16.63 15.86 -6.39
C ILE A 313 15.20 16.19 -5.98
N LYS A 314 14.68 15.46 -5.00
CA LYS A 314 13.41 15.74 -4.34
C LYS A 314 13.63 16.65 -3.14
N ASN A 315 12.94 17.78 -3.10
CA ASN A 315 12.97 18.68 -1.96
C ASN A 315 12.17 18.06 -0.79
N GLN A 316 12.85 17.69 0.27
CA GLN A 316 12.26 17.05 1.46
C GLN A 316 11.48 18.04 2.35
N TYR A 317 11.71 19.34 2.21
CA TYR A 317 11.09 20.37 3.05
C TYR A 317 9.78 20.93 2.48
N VAL A 318 9.40 20.54 1.27
CA VAL A 318 8.11 20.90 0.67
C VAL A 318 7.08 19.85 1.06
N ALA A 319 6.28 20.18 2.08
CA ALA A 319 5.11 19.40 2.46
C ALA A 319 4.08 19.31 1.30
N ARG A 320 3.05 18.46 1.43
CA ARG A 320 1.93 18.43 0.48
C ARG A 320 1.41 19.85 0.27
N THR A 321 1.58 20.39 -0.93
CA THR A 321 0.98 21.67 -1.31
C THR A 321 -0.54 21.50 -1.31
N PHE A 322 -1.22 22.34 -0.53
CA PHE A 322 -2.67 22.53 -0.63
C PHE A 322 -3.08 22.69 -2.09
N ILE A 323 -4.32 22.33 -2.42
CA ILE A 323 -4.89 22.52 -3.76
C ILE A 323 -4.69 23.97 -4.16
N GLN A 324 -3.78 24.20 -5.10
CA GLN A 324 -3.49 25.54 -5.60
C GLN A 324 -4.58 25.92 -6.61
N PRO A 325 -5.18 27.13 -6.50
CA PRO A 325 -6.35 27.51 -7.30
C PRO A 325 -6.03 27.75 -8.78
N THR A 326 -4.77 28.04 -9.14
CA THR A 326 -4.38 28.31 -10.53
C THR A 326 -3.43 27.28 -11.09
N GLN A 327 -3.41 27.13 -12.43
CA GLN A 327 -2.50 26.23 -13.15
C GLN A 327 -1.03 26.60 -12.91
N GLU A 328 -0.71 27.90 -12.95
CA GLU A 328 0.64 28.42 -12.73
C GLU A 328 1.18 28.10 -11.33
N LEU A 329 0.35 28.25 -10.29
CA LEU A 329 0.71 27.90 -8.92
C LEU A 329 0.90 26.37 -8.73
N ARG A 330 0.12 25.56 -9.45
CA ARG A 330 0.32 24.09 -9.46
C ARG A 330 1.66 23.72 -10.09
N GLU A 331 2.03 24.37 -11.20
CA GLU A 331 3.31 24.15 -11.87
C GLU A 331 4.50 24.60 -11.01
N GLN A 332 4.39 25.74 -10.31
CA GLN A 332 5.39 26.18 -9.33
C GLN A 332 5.52 25.21 -8.17
N GLY A 333 4.40 24.68 -7.65
CA GLY A 333 4.37 23.67 -6.59
C GLY A 333 5.13 22.39 -6.97
N VAL A 334 5.07 21.99 -8.24
CA VAL A 334 5.83 20.84 -8.76
C VAL A 334 7.31 21.14 -8.88
N ARG A 335 7.67 22.32 -9.42
CA ARG A 335 9.07 22.77 -9.52
C ARG A 335 9.75 22.87 -8.15
N MET A 336 8.98 23.18 -7.10
CA MET A 336 9.51 23.17 -5.73
C MET A 336 9.77 21.76 -5.18
N LYS A 337 9.07 20.73 -5.69
CA LYS A 337 9.19 19.35 -5.20
C LYS A 337 10.32 18.56 -5.84
N LEU A 338 10.59 18.81 -7.12
CA LEU A 338 11.57 18.06 -7.89
C LEU A 338 12.40 19.02 -8.76
N SER A 339 13.72 18.87 -8.70
CA SER A 339 14.66 19.70 -9.45
C SER A 339 15.69 18.84 -10.18
N ALA A 340 16.04 19.23 -11.40
CA ALA A 340 17.12 18.60 -12.16
C ALA A 340 18.48 19.23 -11.82
N VAL A 341 19.51 18.39 -11.68
CA VAL A 341 20.90 18.83 -11.48
C VAL A 341 21.51 19.17 -12.84
N LYS A 342 21.37 20.44 -13.27
CA LYS A 342 21.73 20.90 -14.62
C LYS A 342 23.15 20.55 -15.04
N SER A 343 24.13 20.61 -14.13
CA SER A 343 25.53 20.26 -14.41
C SER A 343 25.74 18.78 -14.74
N VAL A 344 24.87 17.90 -14.24
CA VAL A 344 24.89 16.46 -14.49
C VAL A 344 24.22 16.12 -15.82
N VAL A 345 23.04 16.70 -16.08
CA VAL A 345 22.17 16.26 -17.19
C VAL A 345 22.43 16.97 -18.52
N ARG A 346 23.06 18.15 -18.51
CA ARG A 346 23.24 18.96 -19.73
C ARG A 346 24.05 18.25 -20.80
N GLY A 347 23.50 18.15 -22.02
CA GLY A 347 24.12 17.55 -23.20
C GLY A 347 24.17 16.01 -23.15
N LYS A 348 23.58 15.38 -22.14
CA LYS A 348 23.64 13.93 -21.91
C LYS A 348 22.42 13.19 -22.46
N SER A 349 22.65 11.97 -22.93
CA SER A 349 21.62 10.96 -23.19
C SER A 349 21.43 10.14 -21.91
N ILE A 350 20.21 10.14 -21.38
CA ILE A 350 19.90 9.69 -20.01
C ILE A 350 18.94 8.50 -20.05
N VAL A 351 19.25 7.45 -19.33
CA VAL A 351 18.26 6.44 -18.92
C VAL A 351 17.59 6.93 -17.64
N LEU A 352 16.32 7.29 -17.73
CA LEU A 352 15.48 7.62 -16.58
C LEU A 352 14.73 6.39 -16.13
N VAL A 353 15.05 5.86 -14.95
CA VAL A 353 14.35 4.71 -14.36
C VAL A 353 13.27 5.21 -13.41
N ASP A 354 12.02 4.73 -13.63
CA ASP A 354 10.89 4.94 -12.72
C ASP A 354 10.27 3.60 -12.30
N ASP A 355 9.48 3.60 -11.23
CA ASP A 355 8.83 2.37 -10.71
C ASP A 355 7.64 1.96 -11.57
N SER A 356 6.76 2.90 -11.92
CA SER A 356 5.50 2.65 -12.64
C SER A 356 4.97 3.90 -13.34
N ILE A 357 4.08 3.72 -14.32
CA ILE A 357 3.31 4.80 -14.94
C ILE A 357 1.82 4.51 -14.78
N VAL A 358 1.08 5.45 -14.15
CA VAL A 358 -0.38 5.37 -14.03
C VAL A 358 -1.05 6.28 -15.06
N ARG A 359 -0.97 7.60 -14.86
CA ARG A 359 -1.60 8.63 -15.72
C ARG A 359 -0.63 9.27 -16.74
N GLY A 360 0.66 9.02 -16.60
CA GLY A 360 1.71 9.63 -17.43
C GLY A 360 2.01 11.11 -17.16
N THR A 361 1.21 11.81 -16.35
CA THR A 361 1.38 13.25 -16.07
C THR A 361 2.66 13.56 -15.31
N THR A 362 3.03 12.72 -14.35
CA THR A 362 4.28 12.85 -13.59
C THR A 362 5.49 12.59 -14.48
N SER A 363 5.48 11.49 -15.24
CA SER A 363 6.57 11.11 -16.17
C SER A 363 6.77 12.16 -17.24
N LYS A 364 5.70 12.70 -17.85
CA LYS A 364 5.76 13.83 -18.79
C LYS A 364 6.46 15.03 -18.15
N ARG A 365 6.12 15.38 -16.93
CA ARG A 365 6.70 16.52 -16.24
C ARG A 365 8.19 16.32 -15.93
N ILE A 366 8.57 15.09 -15.54
CA ILE A 366 9.97 14.76 -15.25
C ILE A 366 10.80 14.81 -16.53
N VAL A 367 10.33 14.22 -17.62
CA VAL A 367 10.99 14.28 -18.93
C VAL A 367 11.17 15.73 -19.39
N GLN A 368 10.11 16.54 -19.30
CA GLN A 368 10.18 17.97 -19.64
C GLN A 368 11.21 18.70 -18.78
N LEU A 369 11.24 18.46 -17.46
CA LEU A 369 12.19 19.06 -16.54
C LEU A 369 13.65 18.74 -16.91
N LEU A 370 13.94 17.50 -17.32
CA LEU A 370 15.27 17.08 -17.76
C LEU A 370 15.65 17.72 -19.11
N LYS A 371 14.72 17.79 -20.07
CA LYS A 371 14.93 18.45 -21.35
C LYS A 371 15.13 19.97 -21.18
N GLU A 372 14.35 20.65 -20.32
CA GLU A 372 14.55 22.05 -19.94
C GLU A 372 15.91 22.30 -19.26
N ALA A 373 16.43 21.30 -18.54
CA ALA A 373 17.77 21.35 -17.93
C ALA A 373 18.91 21.11 -18.93
N GLY A 374 18.58 20.77 -20.19
CA GLY A 374 19.51 20.59 -21.30
C GLY A 374 19.92 19.16 -21.58
N ALA A 375 19.18 18.15 -21.13
CA ALA A 375 19.38 16.77 -21.54
C ALA A 375 19.21 16.63 -23.07
N ARG A 376 20.10 15.86 -23.72
CA ARG A 376 20.05 15.59 -25.16
C ARG A 376 18.92 14.61 -25.49
N GLU A 377 18.85 13.53 -24.74
CA GLU A 377 17.85 12.48 -24.88
C GLU A 377 17.44 11.97 -23.49
N VAL A 378 16.19 11.52 -23.37
CA VAL A 378 15.64 10.92 -22.15
C VAL A 378 14.92 9.62 -22.50
N HIS A 379 15.56 8.51 -22.18
CA HIS A 379 15.05 7.15 -22.39
C HIS A 379 14.41 6.66 -21.10
N VAL A 380 13.08 6.53 -21.09
CA VAL A 380 12.33 6.13 -19.89
C VAL A 380 12.29 4.61 -19.79
N ARG A 381 12.61 4.08 -18.62
CA ARG A 381 12.60 2.64 -18.30
C ARG A 381 11.83 2.41 -17.02
N ILE A 382 10.76 1.62 -17.11
CA ILE A 382 9.82 1.37 -16.02
C ILE A 382 10.09 0.00 -15.40
N ALA A 383 10.37 -0.03 -14.10
CA ALA A 383 10.76 -1.22 -13.36
C ALA A 383 9.57 -2.14 -12.99
N ALA A 384 8.45 -1.97 -13.65
CA ALA A 384 7.25 -2.81 -13.56
C ALA A 384 6.62 -2.99 -14.96
N PRO A 385 5.73 -3.97 -15.14
CA PRO A 385 4.91 -4.08 -16.34
C PRO A 385 3.93 -2.89 -16.48
N PRO A 386 3.33 -2.68 -17.66
CA PRO A 386 2.28 -1.68 -17.82
C PRO A 386 1.10 -1.93 -16.88
N LEU A 387 0.62 -0.88 -16.21
CA LEU A 387 -0.61 -0.93 -15.41
C LEU A 387 -1.81 -0.81 -16.34
N ILE A 388 -2.42 -1.95 -16.66
CA ILE A 388 -3.50 -2.06 -17.65
C ILE A 388 -4.87 -2.14 -16.99
N PHE A 389 -4.95 -2.76 -15.80
CA PHE A 389 -6.21 -3.05 -15.13
C PHE A 389 -6.34 -2.30 -13.80
N PRO A 390 -7.56 -1.90 -13.39
CA PRO A 390 -7.78 -1.36 -12.05
C PRO A 390 -7.54 -2.44 -10.99
N SER A 391 -7.20 -2.02 -9.78
CA SER A 391 -7.13 -2.92 -8.61
C SER A 391 -8.22 -2.54 -7.61
N PHE A 392 -8.89 -3.56 -7.03
CA PHE A 392 -9.97 -3.38 -6.07
C PHE A 392 -9.62 -3.81 -4.66
N TYR A 393 -8.35 -4.17 -4.41
CA TYR A 393 -7.90 -4.73 -3.14
C TYR A 393 -7.22 -3.71 -2.22
N GLY A 394 -7.55 -2.42 -2.38
CA GLY A 394 -7.07 -1.33 -1.52
C GLY A 394 -5.97 -0.47 -2.15
N ILE A 395 -5.72 -0.61 -3.45
CA ILE A 395 -4.84 0.27 -4.24
C ILE A 395 -5.69 1.37 -4.87
N ASP A 396 -5.24 2.64 -4.84
CA ASP A 396 -5.95 3.76 -5.47
C ASP A 396 -5.74 3.79 -7.01
N ILE A 397 -6.09 2.70 -7.66
CA ILE A 397 -6.15 2.53 -9.12
C ILE A 397 -7.51 1.89 -9.43
N SER A 398 -8.58 2.54 -9.03
CA SER A 398 -9.92 1.93 -9.06
C SER A 398 -10.70 2.21 -10.35
N THR A 399 -10.17 3.02 -11.27
CA THR A 399 -10.85 3.38 -12.52
C THR A 399 -9.96 3.19 -13.74
N THR A 400 -10.53 2.63 -14.81
CA THR A 400 -9.83 2.37 -16.09
C THR A 400 -9.38 3.64 -16.78
N GLU A 401 -10.16 4.73 -16.65
CA GLU A 401 -9.88 6.03 -17.29
C GLU A 401 -8.58 6.67 -16.79
N GLU A 402 -8.15 6.34 -15.57
CA GLU A 402 -6.92 6.86 -15.00
C GLU A 402 -5.66 6.13 -15.48
N LEU A 403 -5.83 4.93 -16.06
CA LEU A 403 -4.72 4.09 -16.52
C LEU A 403 -4.35 4.42 -17.96
N ILE A 404 -3.20 5.07 -18.14
CA ILE A 404 -2.74 5.44 -19.49
C ILE A 404 -2.52 4.20 -20.37
N SER A 405 -1.99 3.09 -19.79
CA SER A 405 -1.74 1.85 -20.51
C SER A 405 -3.00 1.02 -20.81
N ALA A 406 -4.15 1.35 -20.18
CA ALA A 406 -5.45 0.79 -20.58
C ALA A 406 -6.04 1.47 -21.83
N ASN A 407 -5.53 2.66 -22.17
CA ASN A 407 -6.11 3.54 -23.18
C ASN A 407 -5.16 3.84 -24.35
N LYS A 408 -3.86 3.56 -24.23
CA LYS A 408 -2.81 3.90 -25.20
C LYS A 408 -1.77 2.80 -25.32
N THR A 409 -1.21 2.67 -26.53
CA THR A 409 -0.06 1.80 -26.78
C THR A 409 1.21 2.38 -26.14
N GLN A 410 2.26 1.56 -26.06
CA GLN A 410 3.54 2.00 -25.52
C GLN A 410 4.14 3.16 -26.34
N GLU A 411 4.02 3.15 -27.66
CA GLU A 411 4.47 4.19 -28.57
C GLU A 411 3.71 5.49 -28.31
N GLU A 412 2.39 5.44 -28.21
CA GLU A 412 1.55 6.60 -27.90
C GLU A 412 1.86 7.18 -26.50
N ILE A 413 2.15 6.31 -25.52
CA ILE A 413 2.57 6.75 -24.17
C ILE A 413 3.91 7.47 -24.26
N CYS A 414 4.87 6.92 -25.03
CA CYS A 414 6.18 7.53 -25.25
C CYS A 414 6.04 8.94 -25.82
N GLU A 415 5.18 9.13 -26.82
CA GLU A 415 4.88 10.45 -27.40
C GLU A 415 4.24 11.40 -26.37
N VAL A 416 3.23 10.92 -25.62
CA VAL A 416 2.51 11.72 -24.60
C VAL A 416 3.43 12.23 -23.51
N ILE A 417 4.38 11.41 -23.04
CA ILE A 417 5.33 11.80 -22.00
C ILE A 417 6.52 12.60 -22.59
N GLY A 418 6.70 12.59 -23.91
CA GLY A 418 7.76 13.30 -24.62
C GLY A 418 9.14 12.67 -24.45
N ALA A 419 9.22 11.39 -24.18
CA ALA A 419 10.46 10.62 -24.08
C ALA A 419 11.00 10.26 -25.47
N ASP A 420 12.32 10.01 -25.56
CA ASP A 420 12.96 9.56 -26.80
C ASP A 420 12.81 8.04 -27.00
N SER A 421 12.62 7.29 -25.92
CA SER A 421 12.14 5.90 -25.92
C SER A 421 11.50 5.52 -24.59
N LEU A 422 10.61 4.55 -24.62
CA LEU A 422 9.93 3.98 -23.43
C LEU A 422 10.06 2.45 -23.45
N GLY A 423 10.37 1.87 -22.29
CA GLY A 423 10.39 0.41 -22.12
C GLY A 423 9.90 0.02 -20.72
N PHE A 424 9.14 -1.06 -20.67
CA PHE A 424 8.63 -1.65 -19.42
C PHE A 424 9.32 -2.98 -19.13
N LEU A 425 9.41 -3.34 -17.86
CA LEU A 425 9.77 -4.68 -17.42
C LEU A 425 8.65 -5.66 -17.80
N SER A 426 9.00 -6.88 -18.19
CA SER A 426 8.01 -7.94 -18.42
C SER A 426 7.40 -8.44 -17.10
N GLU A 427 6.21 -9.08 -17.17
CA GLU A 427 5.59 -9.73 -16.01
C GLU A 427 6.49 -10.84 -15.46
N ASP A 428 7.04 -11.69 -16.32
CA ASP A 428 7.99 -12.73 -15.91
C ASP A 428 9.22 -12.13 -15.25
N GLY A 429 9.72 -11.01 -15.80
CA GLY A 429 10.85 -10.28 -15.22
C GLY A 429 10.56 -9.76 -13.83
N LEU A 430 9.33 -9.28 -13.55
CA LEU A 430 8.91 -8.86 -12.22
C LEU A 430 8.79 -10.05 -11.26
N ILE A 431 8.10 -11.13 -11.67
CA ILE A 431 7.89 -12.34 -10.87
C ILE A 431 9.24 -12.97 -10.48
N GLU A 432 10.13 -13.17 -11.45
CA GLU A 432 11.47 -13.74 -11.22
C GLU A 432 12.33 -12.83 -10.32
N SER A 433 12.22 -11.51 -10.45
CA SER A 433 13.00 -10.55 -9.67
C SER A 433 12.58 -10.51 -8.21
N ILE A 434 11.28 -10.57 -7.92
CA ILE A 434 10.76 -10.69 -6.54
C ILE A 434 11.16 -12.05 -5.98
N GLY A 435 10.94 -13.13 -6.72
CA GLY A 435 11.44 -14.47 -6.42
C GLY A 435 10.73 -15.13 -5.24
N LEU A 436 9.44 -14.90 -5.05
CA LEU A 436 8.60 -15.72 -4.18
C LEU A 436 8.48 -17.14 -4.77
N ASN A 437 8.26 -18.12 -3.91
CA ASN A 437 8.15 -19.51 -4.29
C ASN A 437 6.98 -20.19 -3.57
N TYR A 438 5.76 -19.71 -3.87
CA TYR A 438 4.51 -20.33 -3.44
C TYR A 438 3.87 -21.12 -4.57
N GLU A 439 2.96 -22.02 -4.23
CA GLU A 439 2.14 -22.74 -5.20
C GLU A 439 1.13 -21.78 -5.88
N GLY A 440 0.81 -22.07 -7.12
CA GLY A 440 -0.19 -21.33 -7.91
C GLY A 440 0.42 -20.46 -9.00
N PRO A 441 -0.43 -19.78 -9.79
CA PRO A 441 0.01 -18.86 -10.82
C PRO A 441 0.77 -17.69 -10.20
N TYR A 442 1.78 -17.19 -10.92
CA TYR A 442 2.60 -16.04 -10.48
C TYR A 442 3.37 -16.24 -9.17
N THR A 443 3.60 -17.50 -8.77
CA THR A 443 4.44 -17.90 -7.62
C THR A 443 4.09 -17.21 -6.29
N GLY A 444 2.81 -16.91 -6.06
CA GLY A 444 2.32 -16.25 -4.84
C GLY A 444 2.23 -14.74 -4.93
N LEU A 445 2.23 -14.16 -6.12
CA LEU A 445 1.99 -12.74 -6.35
C LEU A 445 0.57 -12.49 -6.89
N CYS A 446 -0.08 -11.44 -6.42
CA CYS A 446 -1.24 -10.84 -7.07
C CYS A 446 -0.76 -9.84 -8.11
N MET A 447 -1.11 -10.10 -9.36
CA MET A 447 -0.70 -9.31 -10.53
C MET A 447 -1.91 -8.60 -11.18
N ASP A 448 -3.00 -8.42 -10.43
CA ASP A 448 -4.30 -7.94 -10.91
C ASP A 448 -4.22 -6.66 -11.76
N CYS A 449 -3.46 -5.66 -11.31
CA CYS A 449 -3.29 -4.39 -12.04
C CYS A 449 -2.48 -4.51 -13.35
N PHE A 450 -1.73 -5.61 -13.54
CA PHE A 450 -0.94 -5.86 -14.74
C PHE A 450 -1.67 -6.75 -15.74
N ASN A 451 -2.38 -7.78 -15.28
CA ASN A 451 -2.94 -8.84 -16.13
C ASN A 451 -4.45 -9.09 -15.99
N GLY A 452 -5.13 -8.42 -15.05
CA GLY A 452 -6.57 -8.55 -14.86
C GLY A 452 -7.00 -9.85 -14.16
N HIS A 453 -6.07 -10.59 -13.55
CA HIS A 453 -6.38 -11.79 -12.78
C HIS A 453 -6.68 -11.42 -11.31
N TYR A 454 -7.95 -11.47 -10.94
CA TYR A 454 -8.46 -11.08 -9.62
C TYR A 454 -8.63 -12.30 -8.69
N VAL A 455 -7.60 -12.58 -7.88
CA VAL A 455 -7.51 -13.78 -7.04
C VAL A 455 -8.62 -13.90 -5.97
N ALA A 456 -9.14 -12.77 -5.48
CA ALA A 456 -10.25 -12.73 -4.51
C ALA A 456 -11.61 -12.44 -5.15
N GLY A 457 -11.69 -12.40 -6.49
CA GLY A 457 -12.90 -12.03 -7.23
C GLY A 457 -13.17 -10.53 -7.29
N LEU A 458 -14.34 -10.13 -7.80
CA LEU A 458 -14.72 -8.73 -8.02
C LEU A 458 -15.96 -8.31 -7.22
N TYR A 459 -16.92 -9.21 -7.00
CA TYR A 459 -18.15 -8.98 -6.22
C TYR A 459 -18.88 -7.67 -6.56
N ASP A 460 -18.95 -6.71 -5.65
CA ASP A 460 -19.63 -5.42 -5.82
C ASP A 460 -19.06 -4.54 -6.96
N TYR A 461 -17.88 -4.88 -7.47
CA TYR A 461 -17.19 -4.15 -8.54
C TYR A 461 -17.30 -4.79 -9.92
N GLU A 462 -17.82 -6.03 -10.03
CA GLU A 462 -17.82 -6.83 -11.26
C GLU A 462 -18.55 -6.11 -12.43
N GLU A 463 -19.80 -5.67 -12.21
CA GLU A 463 -20.58 -4.98 -13.22
C GLU A 463 -19.90 -3.68 -13.70
N SER A 464 -19.39 -2.87 -12.75
CA SER A 464 -18.72 -1.62 -13.08
C SER A 464 -17.41 -1.86 -13.85
N TYR A 465 -16.64 -2.89 -13.47
CA TYR A 465 -15.42 -3.28 -14.17
C TYR A 465 -15.69 -3.71 -15.60
N ILE A 466 -16.62 -4.64 -15.82
CA ILE A 466 -16.97 -5.14 -17.17
C ILE A 466 -17.41 -3.98 -18.07
N ASN A 467 -18.25 -3.07 -17.55
CA ASN A 467 -18.76 -1.91 -18.30
C ASN A 467 -17.70 -0.85 -18.62
N SER A 468 -16.61 -0.78 -17.84
CA SER A 468 -15.53 0.19 -18.02
C SER A 468 -14.34 -0.32 -18.86
N MET A 469 -14.35 -1.60 -19.25
CA MET A 469 -13.24 -2.20 -20.01
C MET A 469 -13.07 -1.55 -21.39
N THR A 470 -11.83 -1.14 -21.68
CA THR A 470 -11.42 -0.63 -23.00
C THR A 470 -11.22 -1.76 -24.00
N ASP A 471 -11.17 -1.42 -25.30
CA ASP A 471 -10.87 -2.41 -26.33
C ASP A 471 -9.45 -2.98 -26.20
N LEU A 472 -8.48 -2.18 -25.71
CA LEU A 472 -7.13 -2.67 -25.43
C LEU A 472 -7.13 -3.74 -24.32
N GLN A 473 -7.86 -3.52 -23.25
CA GLN A 473 -8.00 -4.51 -22.16
C GLN A 473 -8.68 -5.79 -22.65
N LYS A 474 -9.76 -5.67 -23.43
CA LYS A 474 -10.47 -6.82 -24.01
C LYS A 474 -9.58 -7.63 -24.95
N ASN A 475 -8.79 -6.95 -25.77
CA ASN A 475 -7.85 -7.61 -26.69
C ASN A 475 -6.73 -8.32 -25.92
N PHE A 476 -6.17 -7.66 -24.90
CA PHE A 476 -5.15 -8.24 -24.02
C PHE A 476 -5.61 -9.56 -23.36
N LEU A 477 -6.84 -9.58 -22.83
CA LEU A 477 -7.43 -10.79 -22.22
C LEU A 477 -7.69 -11.90 -23.26
N LYS A 478 -8.14 -11.55 -24.46
CA LYS A 478 -8.35 -12.52 -25.55
C LYS A 478 -7.05 -13.19 -25.99
N GLU A 479 -5.97 -12.44 -26.12
CA GLU A 479 -4.66 -12.96 -26.53
C GLU A 479 -4.09 -13.96 -25.51
N ARG A 480 -4.44 -13.82 -24.24
CA ARG A 480 -4.02 -14.72 -23.16
C ARG A 480 -4.97 -15.90 -22.91
N GLY A 481 -6.04 -16.04 -23.66
CA GLY A 481 -7.01 -17.12 -23.48
C GLY A 481 -7.81 -17.05 -22.17
N THR A 482 -7.78 -15.92 -21.50
CA THR A 482 -8.57 -15.62 -20.31
C THR A 482 -9.94 -15.05 -20.71
N ASN A 483 -10.69 -15.77 -21.53
CA ASN A 483 -12.12 -15.49 -21.66
C ASN A 483 -12.77 -15.95 -20.35
N ASN A 484 -13.20 -15.00 -19.53
CA ASN A 484 -14.16 -15.28 -18.47
C ASN A 484 -15.45 -15.78 -19.16
N GLU A 485 -15.64 -17.11 -19.25
CA GLU A 485 -16.94 -17.75 -19.37
C GLU A 485 -17.67 -17.74 -18.04
#